data_7ad29d520177b40efc25cc857da79bcb
#
_entry.id   7ad29d520177b40efc25cc857da79bcb
#
_cell.length_a   1.000
_cell.length_b   1.000
_cell.length_c   1.000
_cell.angle_alpha   90.00
_cell.angle_beta   90.00
_cell.angle_gamma   90.00
#
_symmetry.space_group_name_H-M   'P 1'
#
loop_
_entity.id
_entity.type
_entity.pdbx_description
1 polymer ?
#
loop_
_entity_poly.entity_id
_entity_poly.type
_entity_poly.pdbx_seq_one_letter_code
_entity_poly.pdbx_strand_id
1 'polypeptide(L)'
;MSGSPALLERAHSYVVVDAFTDKPLAGNPVAVFFGAEDLSAPRMQSIAREMNLSEVTFVLPPKQGGDAHIRIFTPVNELPFAGHPLLGTAVALGDSAEKDRLRLETAMGIVDFDLERVGGRVVAAAMEQPIPTWEPFDRVDELLAALGVPEPETPVEIYTNGPRHVFVGLRSIPALSEVNPDHRALAAFPDMATNCFAGYGTHWRSRMFSPAYGVVEDAATGSAAGPLAIHVARHGHAQYGQWIDIHQGVEIGRHSLMRARARGNGDRVTEVRVKGSGVTVASGTIYV
;
A
#
# COMPACT_ATOMS: atom_id res chain seq x y z
N MET A 1 -22.97 -6.08 47.57
CA MET A 1 -22.91 -5.96 46.11
C MET A 1 -21.76 -5.05 45.79
N SER A 2 -20.58 -5.64 45.54
CA SER A 2 -19.38 -4.91 45.18
C SER A 2 -19.42 -4.68 43.66
N GLY A 3 -19.71 -3.44 43.25
CA GLY A 3 -19.54 -3.05 41.88
C GLY A 3 -18.08 -3.22 41.50
N SER A 4 -17.80 -4.09 40.54
CA SER A 4 -16.52 -4.09 39.84
C SER A 4 -16.21 -2.65 39.37
N PRO A 5 -15.02 -2.11 39.63
CA PRO A 5 -14.64 -0.84 39.02
C PRO A 5 -14.69 -1.08 37.50
N ALA A 6 -15.56 -0.33 36.82
CA ALA A 6 -15.49 -0.26 35.37
C ALA A 6 -14.04 0.12 35.03
N LEU A 7 -13.30 -0.79 34.41
CA LEU A 7 -12.05 -0.46 33.77
C LEU A 7 -12.38 0.73 32.88
N LEU A 8 -11.77 1.89 33.16
CA LEU A 8 -11.90 3.08 32.33
C LEU A 8 -11.26 2.70 30.98
N GLU A 9 -12.09 2.19 30.10
CA GLU A 9 -11.69 1.93 28.71
C GLU A 9 -11.26 3.26 28.12
N ARG A 10 -10.03 3.32 27.63
CA ARG A 10 -9.56 4.53 26.97
C ARG A 10 -10.17 4.60 25.59
N ALA A 11 -10.61 5.79 25.23
CA ALA A 11 -11.25 6.08 23.95
C ALA A 11 -10.19 6.57 22.95
N HIS A 12 -10.02 5.89 21.83
CA HIS A 12 -9.13 6.29 20.76
C HIS A 12 -9.95 6.59 19.51
N SER A 13 -9.82 7.82 19.00
CA SER A 13 -10.49 8.24 17.76
C SER A 13 -9.77 7.71 16.54
N TYR A 14 -10.53 7.40 15.49
CA TYR A 14 -10.00 7.03 14.21
C TYR A 14 -10.84 7.57 13.06
N VAL A 15 -10.24 7.64 11.90
CA VAL A 15 -10.94 7.83 10.61
C VAL A 15 -10.61 6.68 9.69
N VAL A 16 -11.51 6.39 8.76
CA VAL A 16 -11.23 5.48 7.65
C VAL A 16 -11.08 6.31 6.38
N VAL A 17 -9.95 6.15 5.71
CA VAL A 17 -9.65 6.79 4.43
C VAL A 17 -9.57 5.72 3.36
N ASP A 18 -10.36 5.87 2.30
CA ASP A 18 -10.19 5.10 1.07
C ASP A 18 -9.04 5.73 0.27
N ALA A 19 -7.90 5.05 0.22
CA ALA A 19 -6.70 5.50 -0.47
C ALA A 19 -6.71 5.09 -1.94
N PHE A 20 -6.08 5.90 -2.80
CA PHE A 20 -5.99 5.71 -4.25
C PHE A 20 -7.33 5.79 -4.98
N THR A 21 -8.24 6.58 -4.45
CA THR A 21 -9.53 6.89 -5.08
C THR A 21 -10.02 8.28 -4.67
N ASP A 22 -10.80 8.90 -5.54
CA ASP A 22 -11.58 10.12 -5.27
C ASP A 22 -13.06 9.81 -4.97
N LYS A 23 -13.43 8.52 -4.97
CA LYS A 23 -14.80 8.05 -4.76
C LYS A 23 -14.90 7.25 -3.47
N PRO A 24 -15.85 7.60 -2.57
CA PRO A 24 -16.13 6.77 -1.40
C PRO A 24 -16.46 5.32 -1.78
N LEU A 25 -16.07 4.38 -0.93
CA LEU A 25 -16.32 2.94 -1.05
C LEU A 25 -15.61 2.27 -2.26
N ALA A 26 -14.58 2.93 -2.78
CA ALA A 26 -13.62 2.38 -3.74
C ALA A 26 -12.21 2.46 -3.14
N GLY A 27 -11.15 2.19 -3.91
CA GLY A 27 -9.79 2.28 -3.38
C GLY A 27 -9.47 1.27 -2.29
N ASN A 28 -8.40 1.50 -1.54
CA ASN A 28 -7.96 0.65 -0.44
C ASN A 28 -8.17 1.35 0.91
N PRO A 29 -9.05 0.82 1.79
CA PRO A 29 -9.34 1.47 3.06
C PRO A 29 -8.23 1.28 4.07
N VAL A 30 -7.90 2.33 4.81
CA VAL A 30 -7.03 2.31 5.98
C VAL A 30 -7.71 3.00 7.15
N ALA A 31 -7.67 2.40 8.33
CA ALA A 31 -8.05 3.06 9.57
C ALA A 31 -6.84 3.77 10.16
N VAL A 32 -6.97 5.08 10.39
CA VAL A 32 -5.93 5.94 10.95
C VAL A 32 -6.33 6.32 12.37
N PHE A 33 -5.60 5.82 13.35
CA PHE A 33 -5.81 6.09 14.78
C PHE A 33 -4.96 7.26 15.25
N PHE A 34 -5.57 8.17 16.00
CA PHE A 34 -4.91 9.33 16.59
C PHE A 34 -4.78 9.19 18.10
N GLY A 35 -3.75 9.86 18.69
CA GLY A 35 -3.55 9.86 20.14
C GLY A 35 -3.29 8.45 20.68
N ALA A 36 -2.43 7.69 20.02
CA ALA A 36 -2.18 6.28 20.30
C ALA A 36 -0.89 6.05 21.14
N GLU A 37 -0.37 7.10 21.79
CA GLU A 37 0.90 7.06 22.51
C GLU A 37 0.92 6.11 23.70
N ASP A 38 -0.23 5.86 24.29
CA ASP A 38 -0.41 4.96 25.42
C ASP A 38 -0.72 3.50 25.03
N LEU A 39 -0.93 3.24 23.73
CA LEU A 39 -1.16 1.90 23.24
C LEU A 39 0.15 1.10 23.12
N SER A 40 0.18 -0.06 23.75
CA SER A 40 1.27 -1.02 23.56
C SER A 40 1.21 -1.68 22.17
N ALA A 41 2.35 -2.18 21.66
CA ALA A 41 2.38 -2.90 20.38
C ALA A 41 1.39 -4.10 20.32
N PRO A 42 1.25 -4.95 21.36
CA PRO A 42 0.24 -6.00 21.36
C PRO A 42 -1.21 -5.45 21.28
N ARG A 43 -1.47 -4.28 21.87
CA ARG A 43 -2.82 -3.67 21.81
C ARG A 43 -3.08 -3.11 20.40
N MET A 44 -2.12 -2.42 19.79
CA MET A 44 -2.20 -1.97 18.39
C MET A 44 -2.45 -3.15 17.44
N GLN A 45 -1.76 -4.28 17.64
CA GLN A 45 -1.98 -5.49 16.86
C GLN A 45 -3.39 -6.08 17.06
N SER A 46 -3.93 -6.02 18.27
CA SER A 46 -5.30 -6.48 18.56
C SER A 46 -6.34 -5.59 17.87
N ILE A 47 -6.13 -4.27 17.89
CA ILE A 47 -6.98 -3.30 17.19
C ILE A 47 -6.93 -3.55 15.66
N ALA A 48 -5.76 -3.81 15.10
CA ALA A 48 -5.64 -4.10 13.67
C ALA A 48 -6.42 -5.37 13.27
N ARG A 49 -6.45 -6.40 14.12
CA ARG A 49 -7.29 -7.60 13.91
C ARG A 49 -8.78 -7.30 14.00
N GLU A 50 -9.19 -6.47 14.96
CA GLU A 50 -10.59 -6.08 15.16
C GLU A 50 -11.11 -5.28 13.96
N MET A 51 -10.31 -4.32 13.46
CA MET A 51 -10.65 -3.53 12.28
C MET A 51 -10.73 -4.37 11.01
N ASN A 52 -9.93 -5.43 10.92
CA ASN A 52 -9.90 -6.40 9.81
C ASN A 52 -9.79 -5.76 8.43
N LEU A 53 -9.06 -4.65 8.34
CA LEU A 53 -8.63 -4.02 7.09
C LEU A 53 -7.25 -4.57 6.70
N SER A 54 -6.84 -4.38 5.42
CA SER A 54 -5.50 -4.78 4.97
C SER A 54 -4.43 -4.22 5.91
N GLU A 55 -4.53 -2.93 6.26
CA GLU A 55 -3.68 -2.29 7.26
C GLU A 55 -4.44 -1.23 8.07
N VAL A 56 -3.86 -0.98 9.24
CA VAL A 56 -4.24 0.07 10.19
C VAL A 56 -3.00 0.88 10.55
N THR A 57 -3.12 2.18 10.68
CA THR A 57 -2.03 3.05 11.13
C THR A 57 -2.31 3.69 12.47
N PHE A 58 -1.25 3.87 13.25
CA PHE A 58 -1.28 4.58 14.54
C PHE A 58 -0.35 5.77 14.44
N VAL A 59 -0.92 6.95 14.65
CA VAL A 59 -0.22 8.24 14.62
C VAL A 59 0.32 8.52 16.01
N LEU A 60 1.63 8.69 16.11
CA LEU A 60 2.39 8.92 17.33
C LEU A 60 3.20 10.21 17.21
N PRO A 61 3.63 10.80 18.33
CA PRO A 61 4.56 11.94 18.30
C PRO A 61 5.84 11.62 17.52
N PRO A 62 6.36 12.60 16.76
CA PRO A 62 7.58 12.39 15.97
C PRO A 62 8.79 12.17 16.89
N LYS A 63 9.78 11.40 16.40
CA LYS A 63 11.01 11.04 17.13
C LYS A 63 12.29 11.47 16.42
N GLN A 64 12.23 11.70 15.10
CA GLN A 64 13.39 11.89 14.22
C GLN A 64 13.29 13.19 13.41
N GLY A 65 12.45 14.15 13.86
CA GLY A 65 12.27 15.45 13.20
C GLY A 65 11.28 15.43 12.03
N GLY A 66 10.46 14.41 11.91
CA GLY A 66 9.28 14.36 11.05
C GLY A 66 8.11 15.14 11.68
N ASP A 67 6.93 15.02 11.08
CA ASP A 67 5.69 15.62 11.57
C ASP A 67 4.89 14.68 12.45
N ALA A 68 4.99 13.37 12.19
CA ALA A 68 4.41 12.31 12.98
C ALA A 68 5.23 11.02 12.81
N HIS A 69 5.21 10.17 13.82
CA HIS A 69 5.73 8.80 13.74
C HIS A 69 4.57 7.83 13.51
N ILE A 70 4.65 7.04 12.45
CA ILE A 70 3.57 6.15 12.01
C ILE A 70 3.97 4.70 12.23
N ARG A 71 3.14 3.96 12.95
CA ARG A 71 3.22 2.50 13.03
C ARG A 71 2.13 1.88 12.19
N ILE A 72 2.46 0.82 11.45
CA ILE A 72 1.59 0.21 10.44
C ILE A 72 1.42 -1.25 10.81
N PHE A 73 0.16 -1.70 10.92
CA PHE A 73 -0.16 -3.06 11.30
C PHE A 73 -1.12 -3.70 10.29
N THR A 74 -0.77 -4.89 9.82
CA THR A 74 -1.73 -5.82 9.21
C THR A 74 -2.50 -6.54 10.31
N PRO A 75 -3.55 -7.32 10.03
CA PRO A 75 -4.16 -8.19 11.03
C PRO A 75 -3.18 -9.21 11.64
N VAL A 76 -2.04 -9.48 11.01
CA VAL A 76 -1.08 -10.54 11.41
C VAL A 76 0.16 -9.98 12.08
N ASN A 77 0.76 -8.89 11.55
CA ASN A 77 2.06 -8.36 11.99
C ASN A 77 2.19 -6.85 11.75
N GLU A 78 3.24 -6.26 12.32
CA GLU A 78 3.66 -4.89 12.03
C GLU A 78 4.54 -4.84 10.79
N LEU A 79 4.32 -3.84 9.93
CA LEU A 79 5.12 -3.58 8.73
C LEU A 79 6.05 -2.39 8.91
N PRO A 80 7.29 -2.45 8.38
CA PRO A 80 8.22 -1.33 8.44
C PRO A 80 7.82 -0.17 7.50
N PHE A 81 7.07 -0.48 6.43
CA PHE A 81 6.60 0.45 5.41
C PHE A 81 5.41 -0.17 4.66
N ALA A 82 4.41 0.66 4.32
CA ALA A 82 3.33 0.29 3.41
C ALA A 82 2.78 1.54 2.70
N GLY A 83 2.55 1.45 1.38
CA GLY A 83 2.27 2.62 0.54
C GLY A 83 0.87 3.22 0.77
N HIS A 84 -0.21 2.40 0.64
CA HIS A 84 -1.56 2.92 0.77
C HIS A 84 -1.91 3.41 2.18
N PRO A 85 -1.44 2.76 3.26
CA PRO A 85 -1.73 3.24 4.61
C PRO A 85 -1.06 4.58 4.90
N LEU A 86 0.17 4.77 4.42
CA LEU A 86 0.86 6.05 4.57
C LEU A 86 0.21 7.17 3.75
N LEU A 87 -0.26 6.88 2.53
CA LEU A 87 -0.99 7.85 1.73
C LEU A 87 -2.31 8.25 2.40
N GLY A 88 -3.10 7.28 2.88
CA GLY A 88 -4.33 7.54 3.61
C GLY A 88 -4.08 8.33 4.91
N THR A 89 -2.99 8.01 5.63
CA THR A 89 -2.57 8.75 6.83
C THR A 89 -2.17 10.20 6.48
N ALA A 90 -1.45 10.40 5.36
CA ALA A 90 -1.07 11.75 4.91
C ALA A 90 -2.30 12.59 4.54
N VAL A 91 -3.33 11.99 3.92
CA VAL A 91 -4.61 12.65 3.66
C VAL A 91 -5.31 13.01 4.98
N ALA A 92 -5.43 12.06 5.92
CA ALA A 92 -6.09 12.29 7.21
C ALA A 92 -5.41 13.37 8.06
N LEU A 93 -4.08 13.35 8.15
CA LEU A 93 -3.30 14.35 8.87
C LEU A 93 -3.27 15.70 8.14
N GLY A 94 -3.23 15.65 6.82
CA GLY A 94 -3.16 16.84 5.98
C GLY A 94 -4.35 17.76 6.15
N ASP A 95 -5.56 17.25 6.38
CA ASP A 95 -6.75 18.07 6.58
C ASP A 95 -6.64 19.00 7.83
N SER A 96 -5.87 18.59 8.84
CA SER A 96 -5.61 19.41 10.03
C SER A 96 -4.29 20.20 9.97
N ALA A 97 -3.44 19.94 8.99
CA ALA A 97 -2.15 20.62 8.83
C ALA A 97 -2.30 21.86 7.94
N GLU A 98 -1.68 22.98 8.33
CA GLU A 98 -1.66 24.22 7.52
C GLU A 98 -0.55 24.25 6.46
N LYS A 99 -0.01 23.10 6.09
CA LYS A 99 1.12 22.97 5.16
C LYS A 99 0.87 21.96 4.07
N ASP A 100 1.49 22.15 2.91
CA ASP A 100 1.35 21.29 1.73
C ASP A 100 2.43 20.21 1.66
N ARG A 101 3.17 20.01 2.75
CA ARG A 101 4.16 18.95 2.90
C ARG A 101 4.06 18.30 4.26
N LEU A 102 4.15 16.97 4.27
CA LEU A 102 4.27 16.18 5.50
C LEU A 102 5.48 15.27 5.41
N ARG A 103 6.11 15.05 6.56
CA ARG A 103 7.23 14.14 6.76
C ARG A 103 6.83 13.10 7.77
N LEU A 104 6.48 11.91 7.29
CA LEU A 104 6.01 10.80 8.14
C LEU A 104 7.17 9.87 8.45
N GLU A 105 7.45 9.68 9.73
CA GLU A 105 8.47 8.77 10.21
C GLU A 105 7.95 7.34 10.21
N THR A 106 8.71 6.43 9.65
CA THR A 106 8.43 4.99 9.61
C THR A 106 9.65 4.21 10.13
N ALA A 107 9.53 2.90 10.29
CA ALA A 107 10.69 2.07 10.64
C ALA A 107 11.78 2.06 9.55
N MET A 108 11.44 2.43 8.30
CA MET A 108 12.40 2.57 7.18
C MET A 108 12.94 3.99 7.01
N GLY A 109 12.60 4.92 7.90
CA GLY A 109 13.01 6.31 7.83
C GLY A 109 11.85 7.25 7.55
N ILE A 110 12.17 8.49 7.16
CA ILE A 110 11.19 9.54 6.88
C ILE A 110 10.74 9.42 5.43
N VAL A 111 9.42 9.41 5.24
CA VAL A 111 8.77 9.47 3.93
C VAL A 111 8.18 10.86 3.74
N ASP A 112 8.64 11.55 2.70
CA ASP A 112 8.15 12.89 2.35
C ASP A 112 6.90 12.81 1.48
N PHE A 113 5.90 13.61 1.82
CA PHE A 113 4.64 13.75 1.09
C PHE A 113 4.44 15.18 0.63
N ASP A 114 4.10 15.36 -0.65
CA ASP A 114 3.50 16.59 -1.18
C ASP A 114 1.98 16.40 -1.20
N LEU A 115 1.23 17.36 -0.63
CA LEU A 115 -0.23 17.34 -0.52
C LEU A 115 -0.87 18.22 -1.59
N GLU A 116 -1.92 17.71 -2.22
CA GLU A 116 -2.74 18.47 -3.17
C GLU A 116 -4.08 18.80 -2.51
N ARG A 117 -4.48 20.10 -2.57
CA ARG A 117 -5.69 20.58 -1.92
C ARG A 117 -6.69 21.17 -2.91
N VAL A 118 -7.96 20.96 -2.61
CA VAL A 118 -9.09 21.61 -3.27
C VAL A 118 -10.02 22.14 -2.18
N GLY A 119 -10.30 23.44 -2.21
CA GLY A 119 -11.15 24.08 -1.20
C GLY A 119 -10.63 23.93 0.24
N GLY A 120 -9.32 23.88 0.43
CA GLY A 120 -8.66 23.72 1.73
C GLY A 120 -8.53 22.27 2.22
N ARG A 121 -9.24 21.32 1.61
CA ARG A 121 -9.14 19.89 1.96
C ARG A 121 -8.10 19.17 1.11
N VAL A 122 -7.40 18.23 1.70
CA VAL A 122 -6.45 17.37 0.98
C VAL A 122 -7.24 16.37 0.14
N VAL A 123 -7.00 16.36 -1.17
CA VAL A 123 -7.66 15.45 -2.12
C VAL A 123 -6.72 14.41 -2.70
N ALA A 124 -5.40 14.65 -2.62
CA ALA A 124 -4.39 13.72 -3.08
C ALA A 124 -3.07 13.94 -2.33
N ALA A 125 -2.22 12.92 -2.35
CA ALA A 125 -0.88 13.00 -1.81
C ALA A 125 0.11 12.28 -2.75
N ALA A 126 1.34 12.79 -2.81
CA ALA A 126 2.44 12.18 -3.55
C ALA A 126 3.58 11.88 -2.58
N MET A 127 4.03 10.63 -2.54
CA MET A 127 5.16 10.20 -1.72
C MET A 127 6.39 9.89 -2.54
N GLU A 128 7.55 10.16 -1.97
CA GLU A 128 8.81 9.61 -2.43
C GLU A 128 9.02 8.25 -1.74
N GLN A 129 9.16 7.18 -2.53
CA GLN A 129 9.35 5.84 -2.00
C GLN A 129 10.84 5.50 -1.89
N PRO A 130 11.20 4.62 -0.93
CA PRO A 130 12.53 4.01 -0.93
C PRO A 130 12.79 3.33 -2.29
N ILE A 131 13.99 3.55 -2.83
CA ILE A 131 14.41 2.85 -4.05
C ILE A 131 14.56 1.36 -3.70
N PRO A 132 13.84 0.44 -4.38
CA PRO A 132 13.93 -0.97 -4.08
C PRO A 132 15.24 -1.57 -4.56
N THR A 133 15.63 -2.66 -3.94
CA THR A 133 16.51 -3.66 -4.55
C THR A 133 15.69 -4.65 -5.35
N TRP A 134 16.28 -5.31 -6.33
CA TRP A 134 15.60 -6.36 -7.12
C TRP A 134 16.58 -7.46 -7.52
N GLU A 135 16.01 -8.64 -7.72
CA GLU A 135 16.72 -9.84 -8.17
C GLU A 135 15.76 -10.74 -8.96
N PRO A 136 16.28 -11.65 -9.81
CA PRO A 136 15.45 -12.68 -10.43
C PRO A 136 14.75 -13.53 -9.38
N PHE A 137 13.49 -13.92 -9.64
CA PHE A 137 12.76 -14.83 -8.78
C PHE A 137 13.08 -16.29 -9.18
N ASP A 138 13.45 -17.12 -8.24
CA ASP A 138 13.99 -18.47 -8.49
C ASP A 138 12.94 -19.58 -8.63
N ARG A 139 11.69 -19.36 -8.09
CA ARG A 139 10.60 -20.36 -8.11
C ARG A 139 9.51 -19.99 -9.12
N VAL A 140 9.91 -19.60 -10.34
CA VAL A 140 8.98 -19.09 -11.36
C VAL A 140 7.93 -20.12 -11.73
N ASP A 141 8.32 -21.35 -12.08
CA ASP A 141 7.40 -22.40 -12.54
C ASP A 141 6.33 -22.74 -11.49
N GLU A 142 6.72 -22.82 -10.22
CA GLU A 142 5.80 -23.07 -9.11
C GLU A 142 4.82 -21.90 -8.94
N LEU A 143 5.31 -20.65 -9.09
CA LEU A 143 4.48 -19.46 -8.97
C LEU A 143 3.46 -19.38 -10.12
N LEU A 144 3.89 -19.60 -11.35
CA LEU A 144 3.00 -19.60 -12.53
C LEU A 144 1.93 -20.70 -12.42
N ALA A 145 2.30 -21.89 -11.94
CA ALA A 145 1.36 -22.96 -11.68
C ALA A 145 0.32 -22.58 -10.60
N ALA A 146 0.76 -21.92 -9.51
CA ALA A 146 -0.13 -21.44 -8.44
C ALA A 146 -1.07 -20.32 -8.91
N LEU A 147 -0.63 -19.48 -9.84
CA LEU A 147 -1.44 -18.43 -10.47
C LEU A 147 -2.37 -18.97 -11.56
N GLY A 148 -2.09 -20.14 -12.10
CA GLY A 148 -2.81 -20.71 -13.25
C GLY A 148 -2.57 -19.91 -14.54
N VAL A 149 -1.38 -19.32 -14.71
CA VAL A 149 -1.04 -18.47 -15.86
C VAL A 149 0.07 -19.09 -16.73
N PRO A 150 0.10 -18.77 -18.05
CA PRO A 150 1.16 -19.21 -18.95
C PRO A 150 2.49 -18.46 -18.69
N GLU A 151 3.47 -18.68 -19.59
CA GLU A 151 4.73 -17.94 -19.56
C GLU A 151 4.52 -16.41 -19.48
N PRO A 152 5.31 -15.71 -18.67
CA PRO A 152 5.20 -14.28 -18.47
C PRO A 152 5.80 -13.49 -19.66
N GLU A 153 5.29 -12.28 -19.90
CA GLU A 153 5.78 -11.37 -20.95
C GLU A 153 7.08 -10.64 -20.57
N THR A 154 7.44 -10.66 -19.30
CA THR A 154 8.66 -10.03 -18.76
C THR A 154 9.37 -11.00 -17.82
N PRO A 155 10.68 -10.85 -17.57
CA PRO A 155 11.35 -11.61 -16.52
C PRO A 155 10.60 -11.49 -15.19
N VAL A 156 10.43 -12.60 -14.48
CA VAL A 156 9.83 -12.60 -13.14
C VAL A 156 10.92 -12.22 -12.15
N GLU A 157 10.73 -11.06 -11.51
CA GLU A 157 11.68 -10.49 -10.56
C GLU A 157 10.99 -10.16 -9.25
N ILE A 158 11.75 -10.21 -8.16
CA ILE A 158 11.31 -9.79 -6.84
C ILE A 158 11.96 -8.47 -6.47
N TYR A 159 11.15 -7.51 -6.03
CA TYR A 159 11.55 -6.18 -5.60
C TYR A 159 11.31 -6.03 -4.09
N THR A 160 12.27 -5.42 -3.39
CA THR A 160 12.20 -5.20 -1.94
C THR A 160 12.37 -3.71 -1.62
N ASN A 161 11.33 -3.10 -1.07
CA ASN A 161 11.33 -1.72 -0.55
C ASN A 161 10.66 -1.64 0.84
N GLY A 162 10.92 -2.64 1.68
CA GLY A 162 10.23 -3.00 2.91
C GLY A 162 9.47 -4.28 2.65
N PRO A 163 8.22 -4.28 2.17
CA PRO A 163 7.58 -5.47 1.61
C PRO A 163 8.33 -6.00 0.39
N ARG A 164 8.12 -7.30 0.09
CA ARG A 164 8.68 -7.99 -1.06
C ARG A 164 7.59 -8.22 -2.10
N HIS A 165 7.83 -7.76 -3.33
CA HIS A 165 6.88 -7.79 -4.44
C HIS A 165 7.44 -8.58 -5.61
N VAL A 166 6.81 -9.70 -5.97
CA VAL A 166 7.14 -10.46 -7.19
C VAL A 166 6.21 -9.99 -8.31
N PHE A 167 6.78 -9.69 -9.48
CA PHE A 167 6.03 -9.20 -10.64
C PHE A 167 5.93 -10.26 -11.73
N VAL A 168 4.71 -10.50 -12.21
CA VAL A 168 4.38 -11.43 -13.30
C VAL A 168 3.62 -10.66 -14.37
N GLY A 169 4.31 -10.33 -15.47
CA GLY A 169 3.72 -9.64 -16.62
C GLY A 169 2.87 -10.58 -17.46
N LEU A 170 1.64 -10.19 -17.78
CA LEU A 170 0.71 -10.95 -18.62
C LEU A 170 0.48 -10.24 -19.95
N ARG A 171 0.17 -11.02 -20.98
CA ARG A 171 0.05 -10.55 -22.38
C ARG A 171 -1.04 -9.49 -22.61
N SER A 172 -2.06 -9.42 -21.75
CA SER A 172 -3.17 -8.50 -21.93
C SER A 172 -3.99 -8.29 -20.66
N ILE A 173 -4.73 -7.19 -20.61
CA ILE A 173 -5.68 -6.88 -19.54
C ILE A 173 -6.77 -7.97 -19.41
N PRO A 174 -7.38 -8.49 -20.50
CA PRO A 174 -8.28 -9.63 -20.37
C PRO A 174 -7.65 -10.86 -19.72
N ALA A 175 -6.41 -11.22 -20.10
CA ALA A 175 -5.70 -12.34 -19.46
C ALA A 175 -5.44 -12.09 -17.96
N LEU A 176 -5.15 -10.84 -17.57
CA LEU A 176 -5.03 -10.46 -16.18
C LEU A 176 -6.36 -10.61 -15.41
N SER A 177 -7.48 -10.19 -16.02
CA SER A 177 -8.80 -10.29 -15.38
C SER A 177 -9.24 -11.74 -15.17
N GLU A 178 -8.77 -12.68 -16.00
CA GLU A 178 -9.07 -14.10 -15.91
C GLU A 178 -8.22 -14.87 -14.89
N VAL A 179 -7.19 -14.25 -14.31
CA VAL A 179 -6.34 -14.88 -13.28
C VAL A 179 -7.21 -15.33 -12.10
N ASN A 180 -7.15 -16.62 -11.80
CA ASN A 180 -7.86 -17.25 -10.68
C ASN A 180 -6.88 -18.13 -9.91
N PRO A 181 -6.12 -17.56 -8.97
CA PRO A 181 -5.01 -18.25 -8.33
C PRO A 181 -5.49 -19.33 -7.35
N ASP A 182 -4.71 -20.39 -7.21
CA ASP A 182 -4.77 -21.27 -6.04
C ASP A 182 -4.14 -20.56 -4.84
N HIS A 183 -4.98 -19.93 -4.02
CA HIS A 183 -4.54 -19.22 -2.83
C HIS A 183 -3.81 -20.09 -1.81
N ARG A 184 -4.13 -21.41 -1.76
CA ARG A 184 -3.43 -22.34 -0.88
C ARG A 184 -2.00 -22.58 -1.39
N ALA A 185 -1.83 -22.73 -2.70
CA ALA A 185 -0.50 -22.86 -3.30
C ALA A 185 0.29 -21.56 -3.15
N LEU A 186 -0.34 -20.38 -3.36
CA LEU A 186 0.31 -19.08 -3.13
C LEU A 186 0.72 -18.86 -1.67
N ALA A 187 -0.04 -19.36 -0.70
CA ALA A 187 0.32 -19.27 0.71
C ALA A 187 1.60 -20.05 1.08
N ALA A 188 2.07 -20.94 0.21
CA ALA A 188 3.36 -21.63 0.36
C ALA A 188 4.57 -20.75 0.00
N PHE A 189 4.35 -19.54 -0.51
CA PHE A 189 5.37 -18.52 -0.72
C PHE A 189 5.31 -17.51 0.44
N PRO A 190 6.13 -17.69 1.48
CA PRO A 190 6.10 -16.81 2.63
C PRO A 190 6.74 -15.46 2.29
N ASP A 191 6.34 -14.43 3.04
CA ASP A 191 7.00 -13.13 3.06
C ASP A 191 7.10 -12.45 1.67
N MET A 192 6.06 -12.60 0.83
CA MET A 192 5.98 -11.90 -0.45
C MET A 192 4.55 -11.64 -0.90
N ALA A 193 4.39 -10.63 -1.73
CA ALA A 193 3.17 -10.32 -2.45
C ALA A 193 3.38 -10.59 -3.94
N THR A 194 2.46 -11.32 -4.57
CA THR A 194 2.48 -11.61 -6.00
C THR A 194 1.66 -10.57 -6.75
N ASN A 195 2.29 -9.84 -7.65
CA ASN A 195 1.68 -8.79 -8.45
C ASN A 195 1.62 -9.23 -9.91
N CYS A 196 0.45 -9.64 -10.38
CA CYS A 196 0.18 -9.84 -11.79
C CYS A 196 -0.14 -8.49 -12.43
N PHE A 197 0.42 -8.19 -13.60
CA PHE A 197 0.17 -6.93 -14.28
C PHE A 197 0.08 -7.12 -15.80
N ALA A 198 -0.61 -6.18 -16.46
CA ALA A 198 -0.70 -6.06 -17.90
C ALA A 198 -0.94 -4.61 -18.30
N GLY A 199 -0.50 -4.23 -19.50
CA GLY A 199 -0.69 -2.88 -20.02
C GLY A 199 0.38 -2.47 -21.01
N TYR A 200 0.38 -1.21 -21.38
CA TYR A 200 1.39 -0.63 -22.26
C TYR A 200 1.53 0.88 -22.04
N GLY A 201 2.72 1.40 -22.32
CA GLY A 201 2.98 2.83 -22.25
C GLY A 201 2.69 3.42 -20.88
N THR A 202 1.67 4.27 -20.80
CA THR A 202 1.24 4.92 -19.53
C THR A 202 0.08 4.23 -18.84
N HIS A 203 -0.51 3.21 -19.42
CA HIS A 203 -1.74 2.59 -18.92
C HIS A 203 -1.53 1.14 -18.52
N TRP A 204 -1.62 0.88 -17.23
CA TRP A 204 -1.37 -0.43 -16.63
C TRP A 204 -2.51 -0.85 -15.74
N ARG A 205 -2.69 -2.15 -15.63
CA ARG A 205 -3.54 -2.79 -14.61
C ARG A 205 -2.70 -3.77 -13.81
N SER A 206 -3.03 -3.90 -12.55
CA SER A 206 -2.43 -4.89 -11.65
C SER A 206 -3.49 -5.59 -10.80
N ARG A 207 -3.16 -6.79 -10.37
CA ARG A 207 -3.85 -7.54 -9.33
C ARG A 207 -2.79 -8.08 -8.37
N MET A 208 -2.99 -7.91 -7.08
CA MET A 208 -2.04 -8.36 -6.06
C MET A 208 -2.66 -9.40 -5.14
N PHE A 209 -1.95 -10.47 -4.94
CA PHE A 209 -2.34 -11.60 -4.09
C PHE A 209 -1.27 -11.85 -3.03
N SER A 210 -1.67 -11.91 -1.76
CA SER A 210 -0.75 -12.15 -0.64
C SER A 210 -1.42 -12.96 0.48
N PRO A 211 -1.88 -14.20 0.18
CA PRO A 211 -2.60 -15.00 1.16
C PRO A 211 -1.75 -15.37 2.38
N ALA A 212 -0.42 -15.39 2.27
CA ALA A 212 0.49 -15.59 3.40
C ALA A 212 0.39 -14.46 4.45
N TYR A 213 -0.01 -13.25 4.05
CA TYR A 213 -0.30 -12.11 4.93
C TYR A 213 -1.80 -11.96 5.28
N GLY A 214 -2.63 -12.94 4.89
CA GLY A 214 -4.07 -12.90 5.11
C GLY A 214 -4.84 -12.03 4.10
N VAL A 215 -4.19 -11.56 3.05
CA VAL A 215 -4.79 -10.74 1.99
C VAL A 215 -5.02 -11.62 0.74
N VAL A 216 -6.27 -11.99 0.49
CA VAL A 216 -6.64 -12.82 -0.67
C VAL A 216 -6.36 -12.07 -1.97
N GLU A 217 -6.88 -10.86 -2.11
CA GLU A 217 -6.57 -9.90 -3.18
C GLU A 217 -6.64 -8.48 -2.61
N ASP A 218 -5.65 -7.66 -2.93
CA ASP A 218 -5.54 -6.30 -2.40
C ASP A 218 -6.11 -5.26 -3.38
N ALA A 219 -6.79 -4.26 -2.84
CA ALA A 219 -7.46 -3.24 -3.64
C ALA A 219 -6.50 -2.21 -4.25
N ALA A 220 -5.42 -1.86 -3.57
CA ALA A 220 -4.37 -0.97 -4.07
C ALA A 220 -3.06 -1.18 -3.30
N THR A 221 -2.04 -1.65 -3.98
CA THR A 221 -0.73 -1.92 -3.39
C THR A 221 0.24 -0.79 -3.70
N GLY A 222 0.12 0.29 -2.94
CA GLY A 222 0.92 1.49 -3.16
C GLY A 222 2.43 1.24 -3.09
N SER A 223 2.90 0.30 -2.24
CA SER A 223 4.30 -0.09 -2.14
C SER A 223 4.82 -0.83 -3.38
N ALA A 224 3.94 -1.49 -4.15
CA ALA A 224 4.27 -2.16 -5.40
C ALA A 224 4.26 -1.21 -6.62
N ALA A 225 3.55 -0.08 -6.52
CA ALA A 225 3.37 0.83 -7.66
C ALA A 225 4.69 1.43 -8.16
N GLY A 226 5.57 1.85 -7.25
CA GLY A 226 6.91 2.35 -7.58
C GLY A 226 7.81 1.28 -8.21
N PRO A 227 7.97 0.10 -7.58
CA PRO A 227 8.65 -1.04 -8.17
C PRO A 227 8.11 -1.45 -9.54
N LEU A 228 6.77 -1.45 -9.76
CA LEU A 228 6.21 -1.71 -11.08
C LEU A 228 6.65 -0.68 -12.12
N ALA A 229 6.68 0.62 -11.76
CA ALA A 229 7.17 1.66 -12.68
C ALA A 229 8.65 1.45 -13.06
N ILE A 230 9.46 0.96 -12.13
CA ILE A 230 10.86 0.58 -12.42
C ILE A 230 10.88 -0.63 -13.35
N HIS A 231 10.13 -1.68 -13.01
CA HIS A 231 10.12 -2.94 -13.76
C HIS A 231 9.76 -2.71 -15.24
N VAL A 232 8.64 -2.01 -15.50
CA VAL A 232 8.22 -1.75 -16.89
C VAL A 232 9.16 -0.81 -17.63
N ALA A 233 9.84 0.10 -16.94
CA ALA A 233 10.85 0.97 -17.58
C ALA A 233 12.15 0.23 -17.91
N ARG A 234 12.64 -0.62 -16.99
CA ARG A 234 13.84 -1.46 -17.19
C ARG A 234 13.66 -2.43 -18.35
N HIS A 235 12.47 -2.99 -18.52
CA HIS A 235 12.16 -3.95 -19.57
C HIS A 235 11.62 -3.30 -20.86
N GLY A 236 11.68 -1.95 -20.99
CA GLY A 236 11.39 -1.23 -22.23
C GLY A 236 9.90 -1.07 -22.55
N HIS A 237 9.00 -1.36 -21.63
CA HIS A 237 7.55 -1.21 -21.81
C HIS A 237 7.02 0.19 -21.45
N ALA A 238 7.81 1.00 -20.72
CA ALA A 238 7.56 2.40 -20.42
C ALA A 238 8.87 3.19 -20.45
N GLN A 239 8.80 4.53 -20.36
CA GLN A 239 9.99 5.37 -20.32
C GLN A 239 10.26 5.84 -18.88
N TYR A 240 11.54 5.88 -18.48
CA TYR A 240 11.94 6.57 -17.25
C TYR A 240 11.53 8.04 -17.30
N GLY A 241 11.14 8.59 -16.15
CA GLY A 241 10.66 9.98 -16.02
C GLY A 241 9.19 10.17 -16.38
N GLN A 242 8.54 9.22 -17.02
CA GLN A 242 7.13 9.25 -17.36
C GLN A 242 6.26 8.77 -16.21
N TRP A 243 5.14 9.45 -15.94
CA TRP A 243 4.10 8.95 -15.06
C TRP A 243 3.32 7.83 -15.75
N ILE A 244 3.09 6.74 -15.04
CA ILE A 244 2.19 5.66 -15.44
C ILE A 244 0.99 5.60 -14.52
N ASP A 245 -0.18 5.32 -15.09
CA ASP A 245 -1.42 5.09 -14.39
C ASP A 245 -1.59 3.57 -14.19
N ILE A 246 -1.76 3.16 -12.93
CA ILE A 246 -1.92 1.75 -12.53
C ILE A 246 -3.29 1.58 -11.89
N HIS A 247 -4.18 0.85 -12.57
CA HIS A 247 -5.49 0.49 -12.06
C HIS A 247 -5.43 -0.86 -11.36
N GLN A 248 -5.94 -0.95 -10.12
CA GLN A 248 -5.99 -2.18 -9.31
C GLN A 248 -7.36 -2.30 -8.63
N GLY A 249 -7.69 -3.48 -8.11
CA GLY A 249 -8.91 -3.73 -7.34
C GLY A 249 -10.19 -3.76 -8.18
N VAL A 250 -10.11 -3.80 -9.49
CA VAL A 250 -11.27 -3.78 -10.40
C VAL A 250 -12.09 -5.06 -10.25
N GLU A 251 -11.45 -6.21 -10.17
CA GLU A 251 -12.06 -7.53 -10.06
C GLU A 251 -12.80 -7.75 -8.74
N ILE A 252 -12.38 -7.06 -7.70
CA ILE A 252 -12.99 -7.12 -6.36
C ILE A 252 -13.93 -5.94 -6.07
N GLY A 253 -14.24 -5.11 -7.10
CA GLY A 253 -15.19 -3.99 -6.97
C GLY A 253 -14.65 -2.79 -6.17
N ARG A 254 -13.34 -2.72 -5.91
CA ARG A 254 -12.65 -1.66 -5.16
C ARG A 254 -11.66 -0.92 -6.06
N HIS A 255 -12.13 -0.40 -7.18
CA HIS A 255 -11.29 0.25 -8.18
C HIS A 255 -10.42 1.35 -7.59
N SER A 256 -9.11 1.23 -7.82
CA SER A 256 -8.08 2.16 -7.39
C SER A 256 -7.29 2.70 -8.57
N LEU A 257 -6.80 3.93 -8.46
CA LEU A 257 -5.87 4.55 -9.40
C LEU A 257 -4.62 5.02 -8.66
N MET A 258 -3.54 4.33 -8.89
CA MET A 258 -2.19 4.72 -8.46
C MET A 258 -1.45 5.34 -9.64
N ARG A 259 -0.73 6.43 -9.41
CA ARG A 259 0.20 6.99 -10.39
C ARG A 259 1.61 6.82 -9.89
N ALA A 260 2.47 6.21 -10.70
CA ALA A 260 3.86 5.98 -10.34
C ALA A 260 4.81 6.54 -11.38
N ARG A 261 5.99 6.95 -10.92
CA ARG A 261 7.08 7.40 -11.78
C ARG A 261 8.41 6.96 -11.19
N ALA A 262 9.24 6.34 -12.01
CA ALA A 262 10.64 6.11 -11.72
C ALA A 262 11.52 7.01 -12.57
N ARG A 263 12.57 7.61 -12.01
CA ARG A 263 13.63 8.29 -12.73
C ARG A 263 14.90 7.47 -12.68
N GLY A 264 15.62 7.41 -13.79
CA GLY A 264 16.83 6.60 -13.89
C GLY A 264 17.20 6.30 -15.33
N ASN A 265 18.08 5.32 -15.48
CA ASN A 265 18.48 4.76 -16.77
C ASN A 265 19.01 3.33 -16.54
N GLY A 266 18.45 2.34 -17.21
CA GLY A 266 18.78 0.92 -17.01
C GLY A 266 18.57 0.53 -15.53
N ASP A 267 19.59 -0.03 -14.91
CA ASP A 267 19.53 -0.47 -13.50
C ASP A 267 19.85 0.67 -12.49
N ARG A 268 20.15 1.88 -12.97
CA ARG A 268 20.41 3.01 -12.08
C ARG A 268 19.15 3.83 -11.88
N VAL A 269 18.42 3.56 -10.83
CA VAL A 269 17.24 4.34 -10.39
C VAL A 269 17.69 5.44 -9.42
N THR A 270 17.16 6.65 -9.57
CA THR A 270 17.51 7.83 -8.76
C THR A 270 16.34 8.42 -7.99
N GLU A 271 15.11 8.15 -8.40
CA GLU A 271 13.90 8.64 -7.74
C GLU A 271 12.75 7.68 -8.05
N VAL A 272 11.91 7.44 -7.05
CA VAL A 272 10.63 6.72 -7.19
C VAL A 272 9.55 7.53 -6.51
N ARG A 273 8.51 7.92 -7.25
CA ARG A 273 7.37 8.65 -6.69
C ARG A 273 6.07 7.94 -7.00
N VAL A 274 5.20 7.88 -6.01
CA VAL A 274 3.84 7.35 -6.13
C VAL A 274 2.86 8.38 -5.61
N LYS A 275 1.78 8.63 -6.35
CA LYS A 275 0.71 9.54 -5.95
C LYS A 275 -0.67 8.96 -6.20
N GLY A 276 -1.63 9.43 -5.45
CA GLY A 276 -3.03 9.09 -5.62
C GLY A 276 -3.93 9.96 -4.77
N SER A 277 -5.21 9.90 -5.06
CA SER A 277 -6.24 10.56 -4.26
C SER A 277 -6.54 9.79 -2.99
N GLY A 278 -7.22 10.44 -2.05
CA GLY A 278 -7.77 9.79 -0.87
C GLY A 278 -9.01 10.52 -0.38
N VAL A 279 -9.98 9.76 0.12
CA VAL A 279 -11.25 10.29 0.63
C VAL A 279 -11.59 9.68 1.98
N THR A 280 -11.87 10.53 2.98
CA THR A 280 -12.35 10.07 4.29
C THR A 280 -13.80 9.61 4.17
N VAL A 281 -14.09 8.37 4.58
CA VAL A 281 -15.40 7.73 4.43
C VAL A 281 -16.09 7.41 5.74
N ALA A 282 -15.34 7.29 6.84
CA ALA A 282 -15.90 7.04 8.15
C ALA A 282 -15.03 7.64 9.25
N SER A 283 -15.62 7.80 10.43
CA SER A 283 -14.92 8.14 11.67
C SER A 283 -15.58 7.40 12.84
N GLY A 284 -14.81 7.14 13.88
CA GLY A 284 -15.32 6.44 15.04
C GLY A 284 -14.41 6.56 16.25
N THR A 285 -14.80 5.83 17.30
CA THR A 285 -14.04 5.69 18.54
C THR A 285 -14.00 4.22 18.92
N ILE A 286 -12.82 3.71 19.25
CA ILE A 286 -12.64 2.40 19.84
C ILE A 286 -12.36 2.57 21.35
N TYR A 287 -12.88 1.66 22.16
CA TYR A 287 -12.68 1.63 23.60
C TYR A 287 -11.83 0.40 23.98
N VAL A 288 -10.61 0.64 24.49
CA VAL A 288 -9.63 -0.41 24.76
C VAL A 288 -8.81 -0.16 26.04
#